data_d45dbeb995db02992d6c8171a1852500
#
_entry.id   d45dbeb995db02992d6c8171a1852500
#
_cell.length_a   1.000
_cell.length_b   1.000
_cell.length_c   1.000
_cell.angle_alpha   90.00
_cell.angle_beta   90.00
_cell.angle_gamma   90.00
#
_symmetry.space_group_name_H-M   'P 1'
#
loop_
_entity.id
_entity.type
_entity.pdbx_description
1 polymer ?
#
loop_
_entity_poly.entity_id
_entity_poly.type
_entity_poly.pdbx_seq_one_letter_code
_entity_poly.pdbx_strand_id
1 'polypeptide(L)'
;MKRTLYILIFTFINMRNIHAQNEDYLFMVEQAIKAPSGHNTQPWLFKINDNDIEIHPNLEKSLLIVDSENRELFISLGCAAENLCITASQRGYDSKVSIAHNGIITIGLEKSNHIERNSLFEQIAVRQTNRSIYNGDKISTDTLNILKNIFIEEGVAIYLYENGT
;
A
#
# COMPACT_ATOMS: atom_id res chain seq x y z
N MET A 1 43.01 9.06 22.74
CA MET A 1 41.88 8.23 23.22
C MET A 1 40.49 8.81 22.96
N LYS A 2 40.21 10.10 23.05
CA LYS A 2 38.85 10.67 22.83
C LYS A 2 38.31 10.55 21.39
N ARG A 3 39.15 10.62 20.34
CA ARG A 3 38.73 10.54 18.93
C ARG A 3 38.21 9.16 18.51
N THR A 4 38.79 8.09 19.02
CA THR A 4 38.39 6.70 18.70
C THR A 4 37.02 6.35 19.29
N LEU A 5 36.69 6.91 20.45
CA LEU A 5 35.40 6.69 21.09
C LEU A 5 34.23 7.31 20.32
N TYR A 6 34.39 8.51 19.73
CA TYR A 6 33.39 9.17 18.90
C TYR A 6 33.09 8.40 17.61
N ILE A 7 34.11 7.81 16.98
CA ILE A 7 33.89 7.00 15.75
C ILE A 7 33.13 5.72 16.06
N LEU A 8 33.43 5.05 17.18
CA LEU A 8 32.71 3.85 17.60
C LEU A 8 31.23 4.14 17.95
N ILE A 9 30.94 5.24 18.63
CA ILE A 9 29.56 5.64 18.96
C ILE A 9 28.79 6.00 17.68
N PHE A 10 29.42 6.71 16.75
CA PHE A 10 28.78 7.10 15.47
C PHE A 10 28.49 5.88 14.58
N THR A 11 29.37 4.91 14.50
CA THR A 11 29.14 3.65 13.78
C THR A 11 28.03 2.79 14.42
N PHE A 12 27.96 2.73 15.73
CA PHE A 12 26.89 2.01 16.44
C PHE A 12 25.51 2.65 16.25
N ILE A 13 25.43 3.98 16.24
CA ILE A 13 24.18 4.71 16.00
C ILE A 13 23.71 4.48 14.56
N ASN A 14 24.58 4.53 13.58
CA ASN A 14 24.22 4.27 12.18
C ASN A 14 23.76 2.83 11.96
N MET A 15 24.43 1.83 12.54
CA MET A 15 24.00 0.43 12.46
C MET A 15 22.61 0.20 13.06
N ARG A 16 22.29 0.84 14.19
CA ARG A 16 20.96 0.74 14.80
C ARG A 16 19.88 1.37 13.93
N ASN A 17 20.16 2.51 13.29
CA ASN A 17 19.21 3.18 12.42
C ASN A 17 18.92 2.37 11.15
N ILE A 18 19.92 1.78 10.52
CA ILE A 18 19.75 0.90 9.35
C ILE A 18 18.94 -0.35 9.71
N HIS A 19 19.20 -0.95 10.86
CA HIS A 19 18.45 -2.13 11.29
C HIS A 19 16.97 -1.81 11.54
N ALA A 20 16.69 -0.72 12.26
CA ALA A 20 15.32 -0.25 12.51
C ALA A 20 14.58 0.13 11.22
N GLN A 21 15.25 0.74 10.25
CA GLN A 21 14.68 1.06 8.95
C GLN A 21 14.31 -0.21 8.17
N ASN A 22 15.18 -1.22 8.16
CA ASN A 22 14.89 -2.50 7.52
C ASN A 22 13.69 -3.21 8.16
N GLU A 23 13.54 -3.17 9.47
CA GLU A 23 12.37 -3.71 10.17
C GLU A 23 11.08 -2.96 9.80
N ASP A 24 11.13 -1.62 9.72
CA ASP A 24 9.99 -0.82 9.29
C ASP A 24 9.58 -1.17 7.84
N TYR A 25 10.54 -1.31 6.92
CA TYR A 25 10.26 -1.62 5.51
C TYR A 25 9.71 -3.03 5.33
N LEU A 26 10.25 -4.01 6.04
CA LEU A 26 9.70 -5.37 6.05
C LEU A 26 8.26 -5.38 6.58
N PHE A 27 7.99 -4.65 7.66
CA PHE A 27 6.63 -4.52 8.20
C PHE A 27 5.67 -3.88 7.18
N MET A 28 6.11 -2.84 6.44
CA MET A 28 5.31 -2.23 5.38
C MET A 28 4.96 -3.24 4.28
N VAL A 29 5.92 -4.06 3.86
CA VAL A 29 5.69 -5.14 2.87
C VAL A 29 4.74 -6.20 3.41
N GLU A 30 4.86 -6.60 4.67
CA GLU A 30 3.94 -7.55 5.32
C GLU A 30 2.48 -7.05 5.35
N GLN A 31 2.26 -5.73 5.46
CA GLN A 31 0.93 -5.16 5.36
C GLN A 31 0.49 -5.02 3.88
N ALA A 32 1.41 -4.66 2.99
CA ALA A 32 1.13 -4.52 1.56
C ALA A 32 0.60 -5.81 0.94
N ILE A 33 1.17 -6.97 1.28
CA ILE A 33 0.74 -8.28 0.75
C ILE A 33 -0.67 -8.71 1.19
N LYS A 34 -1.30 -8.01 2.14
CA LYS A 34 -2.70 -8.23 2.53
C LYS A 34 -3.70 -7.57 1.58
N ALA A 35 -3.22 -6.85 0.57
CA ALA A 35 -4.05 -6.22 -0.44
C ALA A 35 -4.89 -7.25 -1.22
N PRO A 36 -6.07 -6.86 -1.74
CA PRO A 36 -6.81 -7.70 -2.67
C PRO A 36 -6.06 -7.84 -3.99
N SER A 37 -6.27 -8.97 -4.67
CA SER A 37 -5.77 -9.16 -6.03
C SER A 37 -6.74 -10.00 -6.87
N GLY A 38 -6.70 -9.82 -8.19
CA GLY A 38 -7.48 -10.62 -9.13
C GLY A 38 -7.27 -12.10 -8.87
N HIS A 39 -8.35 -12.84 -8.63
CA HIS A 39 -8.33 -14.26 -8.26
C HIS A 39 -7.36 -14.65 -7.13
N ASN A 40 -6.97 -13.68 -6.30
CA ASN A 40 -5.99 -13.83 -5.23
C ASN A 40 -4.61 -14.32 -5.72
N THR A 41 -4.22 -13.91 -6.93
CA THR A 41 -2.94 -14.31 -7.54
C THR A 41 -1.73 -13.69 -6.86
N GLN A 42 -1.91 -12.57 -6.15
CA GLN A 42 -0.82 -11.83 -5.49
C GLN A 42 0.35 -11.55 -6.45
N PRO A 43 0.10 -10.75 -7.52
CA PRO A 43 1.00 -10.66 -8.67
C PRO A 43 2.09 -9.58 -8.48
N TRP A 44 2.67 -9.50 -7.30
CA TRP A 44 3.68 -8.53 -6.93
C TRP A 44 4.98 -9.17 -6.47
N LEU A 45 6.08 -8.51 -6.78
CA LEU A 45 7.41 -8.76 -6.24
C LEU A 45 7.91 -7.47 -5.62
N PHE A 46 8.34 -7.52 -4.36
CA PHE A 46 8.87 -6.35 -3.67
C PHE A 46 10.38 -6.35 -3.71
N LYS A 47 10.96 -5.16 -3.93
CA LYS A 47 12.38 -4.90 -3.80
C LYS A 47 12.58 -3.73 -2.83
N ILE A 48 13.28 -3.98 -1.74
CA ILE A 48 13.61 -2.98 -0.73
C ILE A 48 14.96 -2.38 -1.08
N ASN A 49 15.01 -1.06 -1.20
CA ASN A 49 16.21 -0.26 -1.39
C ASN A 49 16.44 0.63 -0.15
N ASP A 50 17.50 1.45 -0.15
CA ASP A 50 17.86 2.27 1.01
C ASP A 50 16.78 3.31 1.39
N ASN A 51 16.10 3.92 0.39
CA ASN A 51 15.15 5.00 0.62
C ASN A 51 13.78 4.80 -0.06
N ASP A 52 13.55 3.63 -0.63
CA ASP A 52 12.29 3.31 -1.32
C ASP A 52 12.00 1.81 -1.31
N ILE A 53 10.76 1.49 -1.65
CA ILE A 53 10.30 0.13 -1.92
C ILE A 53 9.70 0.12 -3.32
N GLU A 54 10.18 -0.76 -4.18
CA GLU A 54 9.64 -1.01 -5.51
C GLU A 54 8.67 -2.19 -5.48
N ILE A 55 7.53 -2.04 -6.18
CA ILE A 55 6.58 -3.12 -6.45
C ILE A 55 6.63 -3.43 -7.94
N HIS A 56 7.12 -4.61 -8.27
CA HIS A 56 7.26 -5.10 -9.64
C HIS A 56 6.09 -6.03 -10.01
N PRO A 57 5.53 -5.93 -11.23
CA PRO A 57 4.53 -6.88 -11.71
C PRO A 57 5.17 -8.27 -11.92
N ASN A 58 4.59 -9.28 -11.31
CA ASN A 58 4.93 -10.67 -11.58
C ASN A 58 4.04 -11.21 -12.71
N LEU A 59 4.50 -11.07 -13.95
CA LEU A 59 3.76 -11.47 -15.14
C LEU A 59 3.56 -13.01 -15.25
N GLU A 60 4.30 -13.82 -14.51
CA GLU A 60 4.07 -15.26 -14.44
C GLU A 60 2.72 -15.59 -13.79
N LYS A 61 2.15 -14.63 -13.03
CA LYS A 61 0.85 -14.73 -12.39
C LYS A 61 -0.27 -14.04 -13.16
N SER A 62 -0.03 -13.66 -14.42
CA SER A 62 -1.04 -13.08 -15.29
C SER A 62 -2.18 -14.04 -15.59
N LEU A 63 -3.39 -13.52 -15.63
CA LEU A 63 -4.61 -14.28 -15.91
C LEU A 63 -5.03 -14.06 -17.38
N LEU A 64 -4.28 -14.62 -18.32
CA LEU A 64 -4.36 -14.34 -19.76
C LEU A 64 -5.76 -14.50 -20.37
N ILE A 65 -6.64 -15.33 -19.79
CA ILE A 65 -8.01 -15.54 -20.29
C ILE A 65 -8.97 -14.46 -19.80
N VAL A 66 -8.90 -14.07 -18.52
CA VAL A 66 -9.86 -13.15 -17.88
C VAL A 66 -9.32 -11.73 -17.76
N ASP A 67 -8.00 -11.55 -17.85
CA ASP A 67 -7.29 -10.27 -17.75
C ASP A 67 -6.16 -10.21 -18.81
N SER A 68 -6.50 -10.31 -20.09
CA SER A 68 -5.55 -10.39 -21.20
C SER A 68 -4.65 -9.14 -21.32
N GLU A 69 -5.11 -8.00 -20.83
CA GLU A 69 -4.37 -6.73 -20.84
C GLU A 69 -3.68 -6.43 -19.49
N ASN A 70 -3.73 -7.38 -18.55
CA ASN A 70 -3.18 -7.23 -17.18
C ASN A 70 -3.76 -6.04 -16.39
N ARG A 71 -4.98 -5.58 -16.72
CA ARG A 71 -5.61 -4.46 -16.03
C ARG A 71 -5.84 -4.76 -14.54
N GLU A 72 -6.39 -5.94 -14.21
CA GLU A 72 -6.61 -6.37 -12.82
C GLU A 72 -5.29 -6.61 -12.09
N LEU A 73 -4.27 -7.09 -12.79
CA LEU A 73 -2.92 -7.24 -12.26
C LEU A 73 -2.39 -5.90 -11.78
N PHE A 74 -2.42 -4.84 -12.62
CA PHE A 74 -1.93 -3.52 -12.23
C PHE A 74 -2.79 -2.86 -11.16
N ILE A 75 -4.11 -3.05 -11.15
CA ILE A 75 -4.99 -2.62 -10.05
C ILE A 75 -4.55 -3.29 -8.74
N SER A 76 -4.21 -4.58 -8.78
CA SER A 76 -3.73 -5.32 -7.60
C SER A 76 -2.43 -4.73 -7.05
N LEU A 77 -1.49 -4.34 -7.92
CA LEU A 77 -0.27 -3.63 -7.49
C LEU A 77 -0.59 -2.29 -6.84
N GLY A 78 -1.55 -1.53 -7.39
CA GLY A 78 -2.02 -0.28 -6.80
C GLY A 78 -2.62 -0.48 -5.40
N CYS A 79 -3.41 -1.53 -5.20
CA CYS A 79 -3.92 -1.87 -3.87
C CYS A 79 -2.80 -2.20 -2.87
N ALA A 80 -1.75 -2.90 -3.30
CA ALA A 80 -0.59 -3.18 -2.46
C ALA A 80 0.22 -1.90 -2.14
N ALA A 81 0.37 -1.00 -3.12
CA ALA A 81 1.01 0.29 -2.93
C ALA A 81 0.26 1.15 -1.91
N GLU A 82 -1.07 1.21 -1.98
CA GLU A 82 -1.89 1.95 -1.01
C GLU A 82 -1.73 1.41 0.41
N ASN A 83 -1.80 0.08 0.60
CA ASN A 83 -1.55 -0.53 1.91
C ASN A 83 -0.15 -0.18 2.44
N LEU A 84 0.86 -0.13 1.57
CA LEU A 84 2.22 0.26 1.93
C LEU A 84 2.27 1.72 2.39
N CYS A 85 1.67 2.66 1.65
CA CYS A 85 1.62 4.08 1.99
C CYS A 85 0.87 4.33 3.32
N ILE A 86 -0.27 3.66 3.52
CA ILE A 86 -0.99 3.70 4.79
C ILE A 86 -0.09 3.23 5.94
N THR A 87 0.65 2.14 5.74
CA THR A 87 1.54 1.59 6.76
C THR A 87 2.76 2.48 7.01
N ALA A 88 3.29 3.11 5.96
CA ALA A 88 4.39 4.07 6.06
C ALA A 88 4.05 5.20 7.03
N SER A 89 2.83 5.76 6.95
CA SER A 89 2.36 6.81 7.87
C SER A 89 2.37 6.34 9.34
N GLN A 90 2.01 5.08 9.61
CA GLN A 90 2.04 4.50 10.97
C GLN A 90 3.46 4.37 11.51
N ARG A 91 4.44 4.19 10.62
CA ARG A 91 5.86 4.11 10.96
C ARG A 91 6.56 5.47 10.93
N GLY A 92 5.82 6.57 10.67
CA GLY A 92 6.35 7.94 10.65
C GLY A 92 7.20 8.21 9.40
N TYR A 93 6.79 7.67 8.27
CA TYR A 93 7.37 7.98 6.96
C TYR A 93 6.36 8.73 6.10
N ASP A 94 6.82 9.80 5.48
CA ASP A 94 6.17 10.36 4.30
C ASP A 94 6.45 9.47 3.11
N SER A 95 5.43 9.28 2.24
CA SER A 95 5.52 8.38 1.10
C SER A 95 5.23 9.13 -0.19
N LYS A 96 6.06 8.91 -1.21
CA LYS A 96 5.89 9.50 -2.54
C LYS A 96 5.85 8.39 -3.58
N VAL A 97 4.70 8.24 -4.22
CA VAL A 97 4.48 7.22 -5.25
C VAL A 97 4.88 7.75 -6.62
N SER A 98 5.57 6.92 -7.39
CA SER A 98 5.83 7.14 -8.80
C SER A 98 5.66 5.83 -9.57
N ILE A 99 5.18 5.93 -10.82
CA ILE A 99 4.89 4.77 -11.66
C ILE A 99 5.67 4.90 -12.96
N ALA A 100 6.45 3.89 -13.28
CA ALA A 100 7.21 3.80 -14.52
C ALA A 100 6.34 3.22 -15.67
N HIS A 101 6.71 3.48 -16.92
CA HIS A 101 5.99 2.98 -18.11
C HIS A 101 5.86 1.45 -18.16
N ASN A 102 6.78 0.71 -17.54
CA ASN A 102 6.74 -0.75 -17.42
C ASN A 102 5.86 -1.24 -16.25
N GLY A 103 5.15 -0.34 -15.57
CA GLY A 103 4.24 -0.66 -14.48
C GLY A 103 4.91 -0.89 -13.12
N ILE A 104 6.22 -0.67 -12.99
CA ILE A 104 6.89 -0.70 -11.68
C ILE A 104 6.41 0.51 -10.88
N ILE A 105 5.96 0.27 -9.66
CA ILE A 105 5.58 1.30 -8.70
C ILE A 105 6.73 1.47 -7.72
N THR A 106 7.27 2.68 -7.61
CA THR A 106 8.31 3.03 -6.64
C THR A 106 7.70 3.93 -5.57
N ILE A 107 7.86 3.56 -4.31
CA ILE A 107 7.40 4.31 -3.16
C ILE A 107 8.62 4.82 -2.40
N GLY A 108 8.96 6.08 -2.64
CA GLY A 108 10.00 6.80 -1.89
C GLY A 108 9.53 7.05 -0.47
N LEU A 109 10.41 6.84 0.51
CA LEU A 109 10.10 6.86 1.93
C LEU A 109 11.05 7.81 2.66
N GLU A 110 10.49 8.87 3.26
CA GLU A 110 11.25 9.85 4.03
C GLU A 110 10.75 9.88 5.48
N LYS A 111 11.65 9.66 6.44
CA LYS A 111 11.29 9.71 7.87
C LYS A 111 10.91 11.13 8.26
N SER A 112 9.74 11.29 8.88
CA SER A 112 9.23 12.59 9.29
C SER A 112 8.52 12.50 10.65
N ASN A 113 8.70 13.53 11.48
CA ASN A 113 8.04 13.65 12.79
C ASN A 113 6.67 14.33 12.70
N HIS A 114 6.25 14.76 11.51
CA HIS A 114 5.02 15.53 11.30
C HIS A 114 3.94 14.77 10.52
N ILE A 115 4.11 13.44 10.36
CA ILE A 115 3.15 12.61 9.63
C ILE A 115 1.95 12.30 10.52
N GLU A 116 0.78 12.62 10.03
CA GLU A 116 -0.49 12.17 10.60
C GLU A 116 -0.70 10.68 10.25
N ARG A 117 -0.99 9.88 11.28
CA ARG A 117 -1.25 8.46 11.11
C ARG A 117 -2.57 8.23 10.39
N ASN A 118 -2.54 7.42 9.35
CA ASN A 118 -3.74 7.09 8.59
C ASN A 118 -4.65 6.15 9.39
N SER A 119 -5.88 6.58 9.65
CA SER A 119 -6.88 5.83 10.41
C SER A 119 -7.32 4.51 9.73
N LEU A 120 -7.05 4.36 8.41
CA LEU A 120 -7.37 3.15 7.67
C LEU A 120 -6.40 2.00 7.94
N PHE A 121 -5.29 2.24 8.65
CA PHE A 121 -4.31 1.19 8.95
C PHE A 121 -4.93 -0.05 9.59
N GLU A 122 -5.79 0.14 10.58
CA GLU A 122 -6.46 -0.98 11.27
C GLU A 122 -7.38 -1.78 10.33
N GLN A 123 -7.83 -1.17 9.23
CA GLN A 123 -8.69 -1.82 8.26
C GLN A 123 -7.94 -2.79 7.35
N ILE A 124 -6.62 -2.65 7.19
CA ILE A 124 -5.80 -3.57 6.37
C ILE A 124 -5.95 -5.01 6.86
N ALA A 125 -5.93 -5.22 8.18
CA ALA A 125 -6.00 -6.56 8.77
C ALA A 125 -7.41 -7.18 8.74
N VAL A 126 -8.47 -6.36 8.78
CA VAL A 126 -9.86 -6.83 8.87
C VAL A 126 -10.61 -6.79 7.53
N ARG A 127 -10.06 -6.11 6.52
CA ARG A 127 -10.64 -6.06 5.19
C ARG A 127 -10.72 -7.47 4.60
N GLN A 128 -11.87 -7.79 4.05
CA GLN A 128 -12.09 -9.04 3.33
C GLN A 128 -12.96 -8.81 2.09
N THR A 129 -12.81 -9.67 1.09
CA THR A 129 -13.72 -9.71 -0.06
C THR A 129 -14.94 -10.53 0.32
N ASN A 130 -16.12 -9.89 0.34
CA ASN A 130 -17.38 -10.57 0.60
C ASN A 130 -18.03 -10.98 -0.74
N ARG A 131 -18.30 -12.27 -0.90
CA ARG A 131 -19.00 -12.85 -2.07
C ARG A 131 -20.32 -13.51 -1.66
N SER A 132 -20.81 -13.26 -0.44
CA SER A 132 -22.08 -13.78 0.04
C SER A 132 -23.25 -13.08 -0.66
N ILE A 133 -24.40 -13.73 -0.64
CA ILE A 133 -25.65 -13.09 -1.05
C ILE A 133 -26.02 -12.04 -0.01
N TYR A 134 -26.27 -10.81 -0.47
CA TYR A 134 -26.71 -9.72 0.39
C TYR A 134 -28.18 -9.90 0.77
N ASN A 135 -28.53 -9.52 1.99
CA ASN A 135 -29.88 -9.66 2.54
C ASN A 135 -30.88 -8.61 2.03
N GLY A 136 -30.42 -7.65 1.22
CA GLY A 136 -31.24 -6.56 0.69
C GLY A 136 -31.41 -5.35 1.61
N ASP A 137 -30.72 -5.34 2.77
CA ASP A 137 -30.72 -4.18 3.65
C ASP A 137 -30.08 -2.97 2.96
N LYS A 138 -30.68 -1.81 3.15
CA LYS A 138 -30.19 -0.57 2.57
C LYS A 138 -29.01 -0.02 3.38
N ILE A 139 -28.02 0.49 2.67
CA ILE A 139 -26.95 1.28 3.29
C ILE A 139 -27.56 2.57 3.86
N SER A 140 -27.15 2.97 5.06
CA SER A 140 -27.65 4.19 5.71
C SER A 140 -27.32 5.44 4.88
N THR A 141 -28.16 6.46 4.97
CA THR A 141 -27.93 7.74 4.28
C THR A 141 -26.60 8.38 4.69
N ASP A 142 -26.22 8.23 5.96
CA ASP A 142 -24.95 8.78 6.45
C ASP A 142 -23.75 8.08 5.80
N THR A 143 -23.79 6.75 5.68
CA THR A 143 -22.76 5.99 4.98
C THR A 143 -22.70 6.35 3.49
N LEU A 144 -23.86 6.50 2.83
CA LEU A 144 -23.91 6.94 1.43
C LEU A 144 -23.31 8.34 1.25
N ASN A 145 -23.56 9.26 2.19
CA ASN A 145 -22.96 10.60 2.15
C ASN A 145 -21.44 10.56 2.33
N ILE A 146 -20.94 9.69 3.19
CA ILE A 146 -19.48 9.48 3.34
C ILE A 146 -18.92 8.98 2.00
N LEU A 147 -19.51 7.97 1.38
CA LEU A 147 -19.06 7.41 0.11
C LEU A 147 -19.12 8.42 -1.05
N LYS A 148 -20.11 9.32 -1.07
CA LYS A 148 -20.23 10.39 -2.08
C LYS A 148 -19.13 11.45 -1.96
N ASN A 149 -18.54 11.60 -0.78
CA ASN A 149 -17.53 12.63 -0.48
C ASN A 149 -16.11 12.07 -0.29
N ILE A 150 -15.86 10.80 -0.63
CA ILE A 150 -14.48 10.29 -0.61
C ILE A 150 -13.64 11.03 -1.66
N PHE A 151 -12.38 11.24 -1.32
CA PHE A 151 -11.41 11.76 -2.28
C PHE A 151 -11.27 10.78 -3.47
N ILE A 152 -11.27 11.34 -4.67
CA ILE A 152 -11.17 10.60 -5.92
C ILE A 152 -10.04 11.20 -6.73
N GLU A 153 -9.15 10.36 -7.23
CA GLU A 153 -8.05 10.74 -8.11
C GLU A 153 -8.57 11.26 -9.46
N GLU A 154 -7.80 12.13 -10.10
CA GLU A 154 -8.11 12.64 -11.44
C GLU A 154 -8.29 11.49 -12.44
N GLY A 155 -9.33 11.54 -13.25
CA GLY A 155 -9.67 10.49 -14.22
C GLY A 155 -10.46 9.32 -13.66
N VAL A 156 -10.78 9.30 -12.35
CA VAL A 156 -11.64 8.30 -11.71
C VAL A 156 -13.00 8.90 -11.42
N ALA A 157 -14.08 8.12 -11.59
CA ALA A 157 -15.43 8.51 -11.21
C ALA A 157 -16.10 7.40 -10.40
N ILE A 158 -16.84 7.78 -9.36
CA ILE A 158 -17.63 6.86 -8.53
C ILE A 158 -19.12 7.09 -8.81
N TYR A 159 -19.81 6.03 -9.19
CA TYR A 159 -21.27 6.02 -9.39
C TYR A 159 -21.93 5.16 -8.32
N LEU A 160 -22.81 5.76 -7.53
CA LEU A 160 -23.60 5.06 -6.51
C LEU A 160 -25.01 4.85 -7.04
N TYR A 161 -25.43 3.60 -7.14
CA TYR A 161 -26.78 3.21 -7.56
C TYR A 161 -27.58 2.78 -6.34
N GLU A 162 -28.67 3.48 -6.04
CA GLU A 162 -29.51 3.22 -4.86
C GLU A 162 -30.56 2.11 -5.11
N ASN A 163 -30.87 1.83 -6.38
CA ASN A 163 -31.80 0.79 -6.77
C ASN A 163 -31.24 -0.02 -7.94
N GLY A 164 -31.10 -1.32 -7.74
CA GLY A 164 -30.88 -2.24 -8.85
C GLY A 164 -32.15 -2.34 -9.68
N THR A 165 -32.17 -1.77 -10.86
CA THR A 165 -33.15 -2.07 -11.91
C THR A 165 -32.56 -3.06 -12.87
#